data_c28292992352064edb5fdb51cf1d6868
#
_entry.id   c28292992352064edb5fdb51cf1d6868
#
_cell.length_a   1.000
_cell.length_b   1.000
_cell.length_c   1.000
_cell.angle_alpha   90.00
_cell.angle_beta   90.00
_cell.angle_gamma   90.00
#
_symmetry.space_group_name_H-M   'P 1'
#
loop_
_entity.id
_entity.type
_entity.pdbx_description
1 polymer ?
#
loop_
_entity_poly.entity_id
_entity_poly.type
_entity_poly.pdbx_seq_one_letter_code
_entity_poly.pdbx_strand_id
1 'polypeptide(L)'
;MARKGILGTKLGMTQVFDENNRVVPVTVVKAGPNVVTRIRTPELDGYSAVQLAYGEISPRKVNKPVTGQYSAAGVNPRRHLAELRLDDEAAAAEYEVGQELTAEIFADGAYVDVTGTSKGKGFAGTMKRHGFKGQGASHGAQAVHRRPGSIGGCSTPGRVFKGTRMSGRMGNDRVTTQNLLVHKVDAENGVLLIKGAVPGRTGGLVMVRTAVKRGEK
;
A
#
# COMPACT_ATOMS: atom_id res chain seq x y z
N MET A 1 3.69 -18.78 10.35
CA MET A 1 2.24 -18.47 10.29
C MET A 1 1.88 -17.93 8.93
N ALA A 2 0.72 -18.30 8.42
CA ALA A 2 0.24 -17.83 7.13
C ALA A 2 0.12 -16.30 7.12
N ARG A 3 0.62 -15.65 6.07
CA ARG A 3 0.44 -14.22 5.87
C ARG A 3 -1.02 -13.93 5.57
N LYS A 4 -1.71 -13.31 6.51
CA LYS A 4 -3.07 -12.81 6.31
C LYS A 4 -3.03 -11.42 5.66
N GLY A 5 -4.00 -11.12 4.82
CA GLY A 5 -4.08 -9.80 4.19
C GLY A 5 -5.46 -9.51 3.61
N ILE A 6 -5.79 -8.22 3.51
CA ILE A 6 -7.07 -7.74 3.00
C ILE A 6 -6.89 -6.41 2.27
N LEU A 7 -7.73 -6.18 1.27
CA LEU A 7 -7.83 -4.89 0.60
C LEU A 7 -8.87 -4.02 1.31
N GLY A 8 -8.59 -2.74 1.40
CA GLY A 8 -9.51 -1.78 2.00
C GLY A 8 -9.39 -0.39 1.37
N THR A 9 -10.31 0.47 1.73
CA THR A 9 -10.33 1.88 1.33
C THR A 9 -10.04 2.76 2.53
N LYS A 10 -9.04 3.62 2.44
CA LYS A 10 -8.74 4.63 3.46
C LYS A 10 -9.89 5.65 3.51
N LEU A 11 -10.61 5.73 4.62
CA LEU A 11 -11.68 6.71 4.81
C LEU A 11 -11.13 8.05 5.28
N GLY A 12 -10.16 8.05 6.19
CA GLY A 12 -9.59 9.26 6.76
C GLY A 12 -8.79 8.97 8.03
N MET A 13 -8.49 10.03 8.76
CA MET A 13 -7.87 9.93 10.07
C MET A 13 -8.75 10.61 11.12
N THR A 14 -8.76 10.06 12.30
CA THR A 14 -9.40 10.60 13.49
C THR A 14 -8.55 10.33 14.73
N GLN A 15 -9.03 10.68 15.87
CA GLN A 15 -8.41 10.34 17.14
C GLN A 15 -9.43 9.63 18.03
N VAL A 16 -8.94 8.68 18.80
CA VAL A 16 -9.70 7.94 19.82
C VAL A 16 -8.97 8.03 21.15
N PHE A 17 -9.66 7.80 22.23
CA PHE A 17 -9.04 7.72 23.55
C PHE A 17 -8.80 6.25 23.90
N ASP A 18 -7.65 5.97 24.45
CA ASP A 18 -7.35 4.66 25.03
C ASP A 18 -7.93 4.53 26.45
N GLU A 19 -7.78 3.37 27.06
CA GLU A 19 -8.24 3.09 28.43
C GLU A 19 -7.61 4.02 29.48
N ASN A 20 -6.47 4.62 29.19
CA ASN A 20 -5.77 5.57 30.02
C ASN A 20 -6.10 7.03 29.72
N ASN A 21 -7.18 7.31 28.97
CA ASN A 21 -7.57 8.64 28.49
C ASN A 21 -6.50 9.36 27.65
N ARG A 22 -5.59 8.61 26.99
CA ARG A 22 -4.61 9.18 26.09
C ARG A 22 -5.15 9.23 24.69
N VAL A 23 -4.90 10.33 24.00
CA VAL A 23 -5.28 10.50 22.60
C VAL A 23 -4.43 9.60 21.70
N VAL A 24 -5.07 8.73 20.95
CA VAL A 24 -4.43 7.85 19.96
C VAL A 24 -4.89 8.27 18.56
N PRO A 25 -3.98 8.77 17.70
CA PRO A 25 -4.33 9.06 16.32
C PRO A 25 -4.51 7.75 15.55
N VAL A 26 -5.64 7.61 14.86
CA VAL A 26 -5.96 6.41 14.09
C VAL A 26 -6.36 6.75 12.66
N THR A 27 -6.01 5.88 11.73
CA THR A 27 -6.54 5.88 10.38
C THR A 27 -7.67 4.87 10.29
N VAL A 28 -8.79 5.31 9.74
CA VAL A 28 -9.97 4.47 9.52
C VAL A 28 -9.88 3.87 8.12
N VAL A 29 -9.87 2.55 8.05
CA VAL A 29 -9.82 1.79 6.79
C VAL A 29 -11.08 0.94 6.69
N LYS A 30 -11.89 1.17 5.65
CA LYS A 30 -13.03 0.31 5.32
C LYS A 30 -12.48 -0.96 4.67
N ALA A 31 -12.53 -2.06 5.36
CA ALA A 31 -12.09 -3.38 4.96
C ALA A 31 -13.32 -4.26 4.71
N GLY A 32 -14.13 -3.86 3.74
CA GLY A 32 -15.33 -4.63 3.38
C GLY A 32 -14.98 -6.01 2.80
N PRO A 33 -15.96 -6.86 2.48
CA PRO A 33 -15.71 -8.21 2.06
C PRO A 33 -14.81 -8.27 0.83
N ASN A 34 -13.72 -9.01 0.95
CA ASN A 34 -12.80 -9.34 -0.11
C ASN A 34 -13.09 -10.78 -0.55
N VAL A 35 -13.15 -11.01 -1.83
CA VAL A 35 -13.43 -12.34 -2.36
C VAL A 35 -12.17 -12.92 -2.99
N VAL A 36 -11.87 -14.17 -2.66
CA VAL A 36 -10.78 -14.92 -3.27
C VAL A 36 -11.21 -15.32 -4.69
N THR A 37 -10.47 -14.87 -5.69
CA THR A 37 -10.80 -15.17 -7.11
C THR A 37 -9.89 -16.20 -7.73
N ARG A 38 -8.67 -16.34 -7.24
CA ARG A 38 -7.71 -17.32 -7.75
C ARG A 38 -6.64 -17.61 -6.70
N ILE A 39 -6.19 -18.84 -6.68
CA ILE A 39 -5.05 -19.31 -5.91
C ILE A 39 -3.91 -19.57 -6.89
N ARG A 40 -2.72 -19.03 -6.62
CA ARG A 40 -1.49 -19.25 -7.38
C ARG A 40 -0.66 -20.32 -6.72
N THR A 41 -0.22 -21.28 -7.51
CA THR A 41 0.62 -22.39 -7.05
C THR A 41 2.01 -22.32 -7.67
N PRO A 42 3.06 -22.81 -6.98
CA PRO A 42 4.42 -22.81 -7.52
C PRO A 42 4.55 -23.60 -8.82
N GLU A 43 3.76 -24.66 -8.99
CA GLU A 43 3.81 -25.53 -10.16
C GLU A 43 3.35 -24.82 -11.45
N LEU A 44 2.27 -24.05 -11.38
CA LEU A 44 1.67 -23.39 -12.54
C LEU A 44 2.17 -21.95 -12.73
N ASP A 45 2.32 -21.22 -11.63
CA ASP A 45 2.59 -19.78 -11.65
C ASP A 45 4.03 -19.42 -11.20
N GLY A 46 4.79 -20.39 -10.65
CA GLY A 46 6.13 -20.19 -10.13
C GLY A 46 6.22 -19.52 -8.75
N TYR A 47 5.09 -19.28 -8.10
CA TYR A 47 5.01 -18.72 -6.75
C TYR A 47 3.64 -18.98 -6.11
N SER A 48 3.58 -18.92 -4.76
CA SER A 48 2.34 -19.03 -4.00
C SER A 48 1.73 -17.66 -3.72
N ALA A 49 0.46 -17.48 -4.06
CA ALA A 49 -0.29 -16.26 -3.77
C ALA A 49 -1.80 -16.49 -3.83
N VAL A 50 -2.55 -15.61 -3.17
CA VAL A 50 -4.01 -15.56 -3.25
C VAL A 50 -4.41 -14.25 -3.90
N GLN A 51 -5.23 -14.32 -4.95
CA GLN A 51 -5.78 -13.14 -5.60
C GLN A 51 -7.08 -12.73 -4.92
N LEU A 52 -7.10 -11.49 -4.43
CA LEU A 52 -8.21 -10.87 -3.73
C LEU A 52 -8.92 -9.86 -4.63
N ALA A 53 -10.24 -9.91 -4.63
CA ALA A 53 -11.10 -8.96 -5.32
C ALA A 53 -11.85 -8.09 -4.31
N TYR A 54 -11.85 -6.77 -4.52
CA TYR A 54 -12.43 -5.79 -3.60
C TYR A 54 -13.14 -4.65 -4.32
N GLY A 55 -14.20 -4.15 -3.68
CA GLY A 55 -14.96 -2.98 -4.13
C GLY A 55 -15.94 -3.31 -5.25
N GLU A 56 -17.13 -2.79 -5.16
CA GLU A 56 -18.19 -3.02 -6.14
C GLU A 56 -17.93 -2.28 -7.44
N ILE A 57 -18.32 -2.90 -8.56
CA ILE A 57 -18.29 -2.30 -9.89
C ILE A 57 -19.48 -2.80 -10.70
N SER A 58 -20.07 -1.90 -11.49
CA SER A 58 -21.09 -2.32 -12.46
C SER A 58 -20.48 -3.25 -13.53
N PRO A 59 -21.09 -4.41 -13.84
CA PRO A 59 -20.59 -5.34 -14.86
C PRO A 59 -20.32 -4.69 -16.22
N ARG A 60 -21.09 -3.66 -16.57
CA ARG A 60 -20.93 -2.90 -17.83
C ARG A 60 -19.59 -2.16 -17.94
N LYS A 61 -18.90 -1.90 -16.80
CA LYS A 61 -17.61 -1.21 -16.73
C LYS A 61 -16.41 -2.16 -16.73
N VAL A 62 -16.65 -3.46 -16.82
CA VAL A 62 -15.59 -4.49 -16.81
C VAL A 62 -15.35 -4.95 -18.24
N ASN A 63 -14.10 -5.07 -18.65
CA ASN A 63 -13.73 -5.57 -19.95
C ASN A 63 -13.89 -7.11 -20.05
N LYS A 64 -14.03 -7.64 -21.26
CA LYS A 64 -14.25 -9.09 -21.51
C LYS A 64 -13.20 -10.00 -20.87
N PRO A 65 -11.88 -9.74 -20.96
CA PRO A 65 -10.87 -10.59 -20.32
C PRO A 65 -11.04 -10.71 -18.81
N VAL A 66 -11.29 -9.57 -18.13
CA VAL A 66 -11.48 -9.55 -16.67
C VAL A 66 -12.82 -10.21 -16.29
N THR A 67 -13.87 -10.00 -17.09
CA THR A 67 -15.15 -10.70 -16.89
C THR A 67 -14.96 -12.22 -16.96
N GLY A 68 -14.15 -12.72 -17.91
CA GLY A 68 -13.82 -14.14 -18.02
C GLY A 68 -13.13 -14.70 -16.77
N GLN A 69 -12.23 -13.93 -16.15
CA GLN A 69 -11.60 -14.32 -14.88
C GLN A 69 -12.62 -14.48 -13.74
N TYR A 70 -13.55 -13.54 -13.59
CA TYR A 70 -14.59 -13.61 -12.57
C TYR A 70 -15.59 -14.74 -12.84
N SER A 71 -15.94 -14.96 -14.11
CA SER A 71 -16.83 -16.08 -14.49
C SER A 71 -16.19 -17.43 -14.19
N ALA A 72 -14.89 -17.59 -14.40
CA ALA A 72 -14.16 -18.81 -14.06
C ALA A 72 -14.11 -19.06 -12.55
N ALA A 73 -14.11 -18.01 -11.74
CA ALA A 73 -14.15 -18.07 -10.28
C ALA A 73 -15.58 -18.18 -9.72
N GLY A 74 -16.62 -18.05 -10.54
CA GLY A 74 -18.02 -18.04 -10.09
C GLY A 74 -18.39 -16.82 -9.24
N VAL A 75 -17.66 -15.70 -9.35
CA VAL A 75 -17.77 -14.54 -8.47
C VAL A 75 -18.21 -13.29 -9.25
N ASN A 76 -19.01 -12.46 -8.62
CA ASN A 76 -19.38 -11.17 -9.18
C ASN A 76 -18.17 -10.25 -9.36
N PRO A 77 -18.09 -9.50 -10.49
CA PRO A 77 -16.98 -8.58 -10.74
C PRO A 77 -16.78 -7.55 -9.61
N ARG A 78 -15.52 -7.35 -9.24
CA ARG A 78 -15.07 -6.32 -8.28
C ARG A 78 -14.15 -5.32 -8.96
N ARG A 79 -13.99 -4.16 -8.35
CA ARG A 79 -13.24 -3.04 -8.94
C ARG A 79 -11.73 -3.24 -8.92
N HIS A 80 -11.22 -3.84 -7.85
CA HIS A 80 -9.79 -3.99 -7.60
C HIS A 80 -9.45 -5.46 -7.47
N LEU A 81 -8.39 -5.86 -8.17
CA LEU A 81 -7.74 -7.15 -8.04
C LEU A 81 -6.32 -6.92 -7.56
N ALA A 82 -5.91 -7.64 -6.52
CA ALA A 82 -4.52 -7.63 -6.07
C ALA A 82 -4.15 -9.00 -5.51
N GLU A 83 -2.87 -9.35 -5.62
CA GLU A 83 -2.35 -10.60 -5.12
C GLU A 83 -1.67 -10.39 -3.76
N LEU A 84 -2.00 -11.24 -2.82
CA LEU A 84 -1.33 -11.39 -1.55
C LEU A 84 -0.34 -12.56 -1.70
N ARG A 85 0.95 -12.28 -1.78
CA ARG A 85 1.98 -13.31 -1.78
C ARG A 85 2.07 -14.00 -0.43
N LEU A 86 2.07 -15.31 -0.46
CA LEU A 86 2.25 -16.19 0.69
C LEU A 86 3.67 -16.76 0.69
N ASP A 87 4.14 -17.19 1.85
CA ASP A 87 5.49 -17.73 1.99
C ASP A 87 5.55 -19.17 1.49
N ASP A 88 4.48 -19.95 1.77
CA ASP A 88 4.42 -21.38 1.52
C ASP A 88 3.15 -21.78 0.77
N GLU A 89 3.21 -22.93 0.12
CA GLU A 89 2.07 -23.53 -0.58
C GLU A 89 0.99 -24.00 0.40
N ALA A 90 1.39 -24.51 1.57
CA ALA A 90 0.47 -24.90 2.63
C ALA A 90 -0.43 -23.74 3.08
N ALA A 91 0.14 -22.52 3.15
CA ALA A 91 -0.64 -21.32 3.46
C ALA A 91 -1.64 -20.94 2.35
N ALA A 92 -1.38 -21.31 1.10
CA ALA A 92 -2.32 -21.10 0.01
C ALA A 92 -3.47 -22.10 0.02
N ALA A 93 -3.23 -23.30 0.53
CA ALA A 93 -4.25 -24.36 0.67
C ALA A 93 -5.30 -24.05 1.75
N GLU A 94 -5.03 -23.07 2.65
CA GLU A 94 -6.02 -22.62 3.63
C GLU A 94 -7.15 -21.76 3.01
N TYR A 95 -6.98 -21.32 1.75
CA TYR A 95 -7.94 -20.46 1.06
C TYR A 95 -8.70 -21.23 -0.01
N GLU A 96 -9.96 -20.87 -0.19
CA GLU A 96 -10.82 -21.43 -1.23
C GLU A 96 -11.29 -20.34 -2.21
N VAL A 97 -11.42 -20.68 -3.48
CA VAL A 97 -11.96 -19.76 -4.48
C VAL A 97 -13.44 -19.48 -4.17
N GLY A 98 -13.80 -18.19 -4.13
CA GLY A 98 -15.13 -17.75 -3.71
C GLY A 98 -15.24 -17.43 -2.22
N GLN A 99 -14.25 -17.77 -1.40
CA GLN A 99 -14.22 -17.44 0.03
C GLN A 99 -14.24 -15.91 0.24
N GLU A 100 -15.06 -15.45 1.17
CA GLU A 100 -15.09 -14.06 1.60
C GLU A 100 -14.21 -13.83 2.83
N LEU A 101 -13.34 -12.84 2.74
CA LEU A 101 -12.47 -12.39 3.82
C LEU A 101 -12.96 -11.04 4.35
N THR A 102 -13.22 -10.96 5.65
CA THR A 102 -13.67 -9.76 6.35
C THR A 102 -12.55 -9.16 7.23
N ALA A 103 -12.84 -8.05 7.90
CA ALA A 103 -11.89 -7.42 8.82
C ALA A 103 -11.49 -8.33 10.00
N GLU A 104 -12.30 -9.33 10.31
CA GLU A 104 -12.12 -10.28 11.43
C GLU A 104 -10.86 -11.13 11.34
N ILE A 105 -10.23 -11.20 10.14
CA ILE A 105 -8.96 -11.91 10.00
C ILE A 105 -7.84 -11.31 10.85
N PHE A 106 -7.99 -10.05 11.29
CA PHE A 106 -7.07 -9.38 12.21
C PHE A 106 -7.65 -9.30 13.60
N ALA A 107 -6.81 -9.52 14.61
CA ALA A 107 -7.15 -9.31 16.01
C ALA A 107 -6.82 -7.87 16.44
N ASP A 108 -7.48 -7.40 17.51
CA ASP A 108 -7.11 -6.16 18.19
C ASP A 108 -5.68 -6.31 18.75
N GLY A 109 -4.88 -5.26 18.61
CA GLY A 109 -3.47 -5.30 19.05
C GLY A 109 -2.50 -5.96 18.07
N ALA A 110 -2.97 -6.54 16.97
CA ALA A 110 -2.10 -7.14 15.94
C ALA A 110 -1.25 -6.08 15.23
N TYR A 111 -0.04 -6.47 14.82
CA TYR A 111 0.82 -5.62 14.00
C TYR A 111 0.62 -5.91 12.53
N VAL A 112 0.46 -4.84 11.74
CA VAL A 112 0.20 -4.91 10.30
C VAL A 112 1.14 -4.02 9.50
N ASP A 113 1.40 -4.43 8.26
CA ASP A 113 2.05 -3.63 7.24
C ASP A 113 0.97 -3.12 6.28
N VAL A 114 0.94 -1.81 6.05
CA VAL A 114 -0.05 -1.22 5.15
C VAL A 114 0.62 -0.65 3.92
N THR A 115 0.23 -1.16 2.76
CA THR A 115 0.73 -0.74 1.46
C THR A 115 -0.33 0.08 0.74
N GLY A 116 0.05 1.23 0.20
CA GLY A 116 -0.82 2.08 -0.59
C GLY A 116 -0.04 2.93 -1.58
N THR A 117 -0.77 3.63 -2.45
CA THR A 117 -0.15 4.59 -3.38
C THR A 117 -0.09 5.95 -2.72
N SER A 118 1.10 6.52 -2.57
CA SER A 118 1.32 7.81 -1.95
C SER A 118 0.67 8.96 -2.74
N LYS A 119 0.42 10.09 -2.08
CA LYS A 119 -0.10 11.28 -2.77
C LYS A 119 0.91 11.79 -3.79
N GLY A 120 0.48 12.02 -5.03
CA GLY A 120 1.31 12.64 -6.07
C GLY A 120 1.66 14.08 -5.74
N LYS A 121 2.90 14.48 -6.02
CA LYS A 121 3.42 15.85 -5.81
C LYS A 121 3.88 16.49 -7.12
N GLY A 122 3.60 15.84 -8.26
CA GLY A 122 3.99 16.29 -9.58
C GLY A 122 5.51 16.27 -9.80
N PHE A 123 5.99 17.10 -10.69
CA PHE A 123 7.43 17.32 -10.89
C PHE A 123 7.99 18.14 -9.74
N ALA A 124 9.00 17.63 -9.07
CA ALA A 124 9.63 18.27 -7.91
C ALA A 124 11.12 18.53 -8.16
N GLY A 125 11.57 19.70 -7.76
CA GLY A 125 12.98 20.05 -7.76
C GLY A 125 13.77 19.25 -6.71
N THR A 126 15.08 19.27 -6.82
CA THR A 126 16.00 18.51 -5.96
C THR A 126 15.88 18.84 -4.48
N MET A 127 15.56 20.08 -4.13
CA MET A 127 15.33 20.49 -2.73
C MET A 127 14.12 19.75 -2.14
N LYS A 128 12.97 19.73 -2.83
CA LYS A 128 11.75 19.07 -2.36
C LYS A 128 11.86 17.54 -2.43
N ARG A 129 12.48 17.02 -3.51
CA ARG A 129 12.53 15.58 -3.77
C ARG A 129 13.59 14.87 -2.94
N HIS A 130 14.72 15.49 -2.71
CA HIS A 130 15.90 14.86 -2.10
C HIS A 130 16.46 15.62 -0.88
N GLY A 131 15.87 16.76 -0.49
CA GLY A 131 16.33 17.54 0.65
C GLY A 131 17.63 18.29 0.41
N PHE A 132 17.95 18.66 -0.82
CA PHE A 132 19.14 19.45 -1.13
C PHE A 132 19.04 20.84 -0.51
N LYS A 133 20.14 21.34 0.02
CA LYS A 133 20.18 22.63 0.73
C LYS A 133 19.98 23.83 -0.21
N GLY A 134 20.45 23.75 -1.46
CA GLY A 134 20.53 24.89 -2.37
C GLY A 134 21.65 25.87 -1.96
N GLN A 135 21.56 27.08 -2.45
CA GLN A 135 22.50 28.17 -2.12
C GLN A 135 21.77 29.40 -1.55
N GLY A 136 22.45 30.17 -0.74
CA GLY A 136 21.94 31.42 -0.16
C GLY A 136 21.58 32.47 -1.24
N ALA A 137 20.90 33.54 -0.82
CA ALA A 137 20.42 34.59 -1.73
C ALA A 137 21.44 35.73 -1.93
N SER A 138 22.63 35.65 -1.33
CA SER A 138 23.68 36.69 -1.37
C SER A 138 25.05 36.09 -1.71
N HIS A 139 26.11 36.89 -1.63
CA HIS A 139 27.50 36.50 -1.92
C HIS A 139 27.71 35.94 -3.33
N GLY A 140 27.13 36.58 -4.35
CA GLY A 140 27.32 36.23 -5.76
C GLY A 140 26.59 34.94 -6.23
N ALA A 141 25.61 34.44 -5.46
CA ALA A 141 24.91 33.21 -5.79
C ALA A 141 24.04 33.29 -7.08
N GLN A 142 23.71 34.49 -7.56
CA GLN A 142 22.91 34.71 -8.78
C GLN A 142 21.74 33.76 -8.95
N ALA A 143 21.64 33.01 -10.06
CA ALA A 143 20.49 32.18 -10.44
C ALA A 143 20.57 30.72 -9.91
N VAL A 144 21.44 30.40 -8.95
CA VAL A 144 21.68 28.99 -8.54
C VAL A 144 20.99 28.58 -7.24
N HIS A 145 20.15 29.45 -6.66
CA HIS A 145 19.54 29.29 -5.32
C HIS A 145 18.89 27.92 -5.09
N ARG A 146 18.12 27.40 -6.04
CA ARG A 146 17.37 26.14 -5.90
C ARG A 146 17.86 25.02 -6.84
N ARG A 147 19.01 25.21 -7.45
CA ARG A 147 19.61 24.22 -8.37
C ARG A 147 20.28 23.07 -7.61
N PRO A 148 20.48 21.91 -8.25
CA PRO A 148 21.11 20.74 -7.62
C PRO A 148 22.60 20.95 -7.29
N GLY A 149 23.29 21.89 -7.96
CA GLY A 149 24.73 22.04 -7.90
C GLY A 149 25.43 21.12 -8.90
N SER A 150 26.68 20.75 -8.60
CA SER A 150 27.44 19.82 -9.45
C SER A 150 26.77 18.46 -9.54
N ILE A 151 26.77 17.86 -10.74
CA ILE A 151 26.23 16.53 -11.02
C ILE A 151 27.31 15.50 -11.36
N GLY A 152 28.58 15.91 -11.36
CA GLY A 152 29.71 15.02 -11.61
C GLY A 152 31.01 15.77 -11.88
N GLY A 153 32.07 15.02 -12.19
CA GLY A 153 33.34 15.55 -12.67
C GLY A 153 33.26 15.98 -14.14
N CYS A 154 34.27 16.65 -14.63
CA CYS A 154 34.34 17.17 -16.00
C CYS A 154 34.72 16.07 -17.01
N SER A 155 35.97 16.09 -17.52
CA SER A 155 36.46 15.16 -18.55
C SER A 155 36.58 13.71 -18.08
N THR A 156 36.79 13.48 -16.79
CA THR A 156 36.81 12.15 -16.19
C THR A 156 35.76 12.12 -15.07
N PRO A 157 34.72 11.27 -15.15
CA PRO A 157 34.48 10.12 -16.05
C PRO A 157 33.77 10.47 -17.39
N GLY A 158 33.56 11.75 -17.74
CA GLY A 158 32.88 12.17 -18.97
C GLY A 158 31.39 11.85 -19.04
N ARG A 159 30.77 11.47 -17.94
CA ARG A 159 29.37 11.10 -17.84
C ARG A 159 28.79 11.37 -16.44
N VAL A 160 27.48 11.46 -16.35
CA VAL A 160 26.77 11.46 -15.06
C VAL A 160 26.46 10.01 -14.67
N PHE A 161 26.76 9.64 -13.43
CA PHE A 161 26.51 8.30 -12.94
C PHE A 161 25.02 7.99 -12.85
N LYS A 162 24.64 6.73 -13.10
CA LYS A 162 23.28 6.24 -12.85
C LYS A 162 22.93 6.40 -11.38
N GLY A 163 21.68 6.80 -11.11
CA GLY A 163 21.19 7.01 -9.73
C GLY A 163 21.54 8.38 -9.13
N THR A 164 22.25 9.27 -9.87
CA THR A 164 22.45 10.65 -9.44
C THR A 164 21.12 11.33 -9.17
N ARG A 165 20.99 11.94 -7.98
CA ARG A 165 19.75 12.56 -7.52
C ARG A 165 19.45 13.83 -8.30
N MET A 166 18.38 13.83 -9.07
CA MET A 166 17.93 14.94 -9.90
C MET A 166 16.47 15.26 -9.65
N SER A 167 16.00 16.40 -10.18
CA SER A 167 14.58 16.74 -10.24
C SER A 167 13.79 15.69 -11.03
N GLY A 168 12.51 15.54 -10.75
CA GLY A 168 11.64 14.61 -11.44
C GLY A 168 10.32 14.38 -10.69
N ARG A 169 9.55 13.42 -11.15
CA ARG A 169 8.27 13.05 -10.53
C ARG A 169 8.48 12.60 -9.08
N MET A 170 7.62 13.08 -8.19
CA MET A 170 7.61 12.73 -6.77
C MET A 170 6.19 12.31 -6.36
N GLY A 171 6.10 11.25 -5.57
CA GLY A 171 4.83 10.69 -5.14
C GLY A 171 4.10 9.90 -6.24
N ASN A 172 2.91 9.41 -5.92
CA ASN A 172 2.17 8.42 -6.68
C ASN A 172 2.96 7.11 -6.86
N ASP A 173 3.74 6.80 -5.84
CA ASP A 173 4.57 5.61 -5.73
C ASP A 173 3.93 4.63 -4.74
N ARG A 174 4.16 3.34 -4.94
CA ARG A 174 3.77 2.31 -3.98
C ARG A 174 4.66 2.43 -2.74
N VAL A 175 4.04 2.69 -1.59
CA VAL A 175 4.72 2.84 -0.30
C VAL A 175 4.10 1.89 0.71
N THR A 176 4.94 1.25 1.51
CA THR A 176 4.51 0.40 2.62
C THR A 176 4.96 1.02 3.94
N THR A 177 4.00 1.27 4.83
CA THR A 177 4.27 1.62 6.23
C THR A 177 4.21 0.33 7.04
N GLN A 178 5.33 0.00 7.67
CA GLN A 178 5.49 -1.26 8.40
C GLN A 178 5.18 -1.11 9.90
N ASN A 179 4.80 -2.21 10.54
CA ASN A 179 4.62 -2.34 11.98
C ASN A 179 3.61 -1.34 12.58
N LEU A 180 2.49 -1.11 11.90
CA LEU A 180 1.38 -0.36 12.46
C LEU A 180 0.54 -1.26 13.36
N LEU A 181 0.07 -0.71 14.49
CA LEU A 181 -0.79 -1.42 15.43
C LEU A 181 -2.26 -1.30 14.99
N VAL A 182 -2.97 -2.40 14.92
CA VAL A 182 -4.44 -2.41 14.82
C VAL A 182 -4.97 -2.05 16.20
N HIS A 183 -5.57 -0.88 16.33
CA HIS A 183 -6.10 -0.41 17.60
C HIS A 183 -7.42 -1.12 17.94
N LYS A 184 -8.31 -1.24 16.95
CA LYS A 184 -9.59 -1.93 17.09
C LYS A 184 -10.10 -2.41 15.74
N VAL A 185 -10.74 -3.56 15.75
CA VAL A 185 -11.47 -4.15 14.61
C VAL A 185 -12.97 -3.99 14.88
N ASP A 186 -13.67 -3.37 13.95
CA ASP A 186 -15.13 -3.28 13.97
C ASP A 186 -15.66 -4.21 12.86
N ALA A 187 -16.05 -5.40 13.27
CA ALA A 187 -16.53 -6.43 12.37
C ALA A 187 -17.88 -6.08 11.74
N GLU A 188 -18.79 -5.47 12.51
CA GLU A 188 -20.14 -5.13 12.08
C GLU A 188 -20.14 -4.11 10.93
N ASN A 189 -19.28 -3.09 11.03
CA ASN A 189 -19.13 -2.06 10.02
C ASN A 189 -18.04 -2.39 8.98
N GLY A 190 -17.29 -3.48 9.16
CA GLY A 190 -16.17 -3.87 8.32
C GLY A 190 -15.04 -2.84 8.31
N VAL A 191 -14.67 -2.31 9.47
CA VAL A 191 -13.71 -1.21 9.62
C VAL A 191 -12.52 -1.64 10.47
N LEU A 192 -11.32 -1.23 10.05
CA LEU A 192 -10.08 -1.35 10.82
C LEU A 192 -9.63 0.04 11.29
N LEU A 193 -9.42 0.21 12.59
CA LEU A 193 -8.78 1.38 13.19
C LEU A 193 -7.30 1.10 13.37
N ILE A 194 -6.46 1.69 12.52
CA ILE A 194 -5.00 1.46 12.51
C ILE A 194 -4.32 2.67 13.14
N LYS A 195 -3.54 2.46 14.19
CA LYS A 195 -2.80 3.52 14.87
C LYS A 195 -1.76 4.15 13.96
N GLY A 196 -1.85 5.46 13.76
CA GLY A 196 -0.90 6.25 12.97
C GLY A 196 -1.34 6.52 11.54
N ALA A 197 -0.39 6.94 10.72
CA ALA A 197 -0.63 7.36 9.35
C ALA A 197 -0.51 6.19 8.36
N VAL A 198 -1.46 6.11 7.44
CA VAL A 198 -1.49 5.13 6.33
C VAL A 198 -1.22 5.87 5.02
N PRO A 199 -0.42 5.31 4.10
CA PRO A 199 -0.10 5.95 2.84
C PRO A 199 -1.34 6.18 1.96
N GLY A 200 -1.29 7.22 1.14
CA GLY A 200 -2.32 7.53 0.15
C GLY A 200 -3.30 8.62 0.56
N ARG A 201 -4.18 8.92 -0.38
CA ARG A 201 -5.28 9.88 -0.22
C ARG A 201 -6.47 9.21 0.46
N THR A 202 -7.38 10.01 1.00
CA THR A 202 -8.73 9.56 1.36
C THR A 202 -9.44 8.99 0.12
N GLY A 203 -10.14 7.88 0.28
CA GLY A 203 -10.71 7.09 -0.83
C GLY A 203 -9.67 6.26 -1.61
N GLY A 204 -8.40 6.23 -1.19
CA GLY A 204 -7.37 5.41 -1.82
C GLY A 204 -7.44 3.95 -1.39
N LEU A 205 -7.12 3.06 -2.33
CA LEU A 205 -6.96 1.63 -2.06
C LEU A 205 -5.72 1.41 -1.20
N VAL A 206 -5.85 0.57 -0.19
CA VAL A 206 -4.75 0.09 0.65
C VAL A 206 -4.83 -1.43 0.80
N MET A 207 -3.68 -2.07 0.90
CA MET A 207 -3.55 -3.47 1.28
C MET A 207 -3.01 -3.52 2.71
N VAL A 208 -3.75 -4.14 3.59
CA VAL A 208 -3.36 -4.42 4.98
C VAL A 208 -2.96 -5.88 5.05
N ARG A 209 -1.78 -6.17 5.58
CA ARG A 209 -1.29 -7.54 5.77
C ARG A 209 -0.60 -7.68 7.12
N THR A 210 -0.47 -8.88 7.64
CA THR A 210 0.34 -9.15 8.83
C THR A 210 1.74 -8.59 8.67
N ALA A 211 2.27 -7.99 9.75
CA ALA A 211 3.60 -7.37 9.73
C ALA A 211 4.69 -8.44 9.55
N VAL A 212 5.60 -8.19 8.61
CA VAL A 212 6.71 -9.12 8.34
C VAL A 212 7.71 -9.17 9.50
N LYS A 213 7.92 -8.01 10.18
CA LYS A 213 8.94 -7.90 11.25
C LYS A 213 8.40 -8.17 12.65
N ARG A 214 7.13 -7.92 12.89
CA ARG A 214 6.45 -8.08 14.19
C ARG A 214 5.16 -8.89 14.06
N GLY A 215 5.02 -9.68 13.01
CA GLY A 215 3.95 -10.66 12.94
C GLY A 215 4.01 -11.59 14.15
N GLU A 216 2.88 -12.10 14.57
CA GLU A 216 2.80 -13.12 15.63
C GLU A 216 3.78 -14.25 15.31
N LYS A 217 4.64 -14.57 16.28
CA LYS A 217 5.57 -15.68 16.18
C LYS A 217 4.84 -17.00 16.36
#